data_13122c900621db9075c1e332edea891e
#
_entry.id   13122c900621db9075c1e332edea891e
#
_cell.length_a   1.000
_cell.length_b   1.000
_cell.length_c   1.000
_cell.angle_alpha   90.00
_cell.angle_beta   90.00
_cell.angle_gamma   90.00
#
_symmetry.space_group_name_H-M   'P 1'
#
loop_
_entity.id
_entity.type
_entity.pdbx_description
1 polymer ?
#
loop_
_entity_poly.entity_id
_entity_poly.type
_entity_poly.pdbx_seq_one_letter_code
_entity_poly.pdbx_strand_id
1 'polypeptide(L)'
;MNVCVMGLGNIGLPVVQHVSKVYRQTQGYDISLEAVNAVKKKGIDASTELACADIYVIAVNTWHRNGYSDMSAIEDCTKQALKLNPDALICFESTLAKGTARKLAEKYNSSNMAVCPHRWWKQEEDKYGVIQLRVLGALNQESQKKALDFYNTLGIPIHVVSSLEIAELSKLVENTYYYLRIAYAEDLKLLCEDNRVSFEELREAVNTKWNVDMAEARDGIGGECLPKDIQILIDTYPNMPLLHGAISTDKNYRAKIAHNPFGSKPETQQIEENNNSNNKSHGT
;
A
#
# COMPACT_ATOMS: atom_id res chain seq x y z
N MET A 1 3.61 1.25 29.78
CA MET A 1 2.68 0.96 28.70
C MET A 1 3.32 -0.08 27.79
N ASN A 2 2.65 -1.20 27.63
CA ASN A 2 3.07 -2.33 26.82
C ASN A 2 2.48 -2.21 25.43
N VAL A 3 3.29 -2.37 24.39
CA VAL A 3 2.84 -2.30 22.99
C VAL A 3 3.13 -3.62 22.30
N CYS A 4 2.17 -4.16 21.57
CA CYS A 4 2.38 -5.32 20.73
C CYS A 4 2.10 -4.95 19.25
N VAL A 5 3.07 -5.23 18.38
CA VAL A 5 2.91 -5.10 16.91
C VAL A 5 2.61 -6.48 16.35
N MET A 6 1.42 -6.64 15.78
CA MET A 6 0.92 -7.89 15.22
C MET A 6 1.05 -7.89 13.69
N GLY A 7 1.76 -8.90 13.17
CA GLY A 7 2.22 -8.96 11.79
C GLY A 7 3.61 -8.32 11.64
N LEU A 8 4.62 -9.14 11.33
CA LEU A 8 6.03 -8.71 11.26
C LEU A 8 6.59 -8.80 9.82
N GLY A 9 5.70 -8.64 8.85
CA GLY A 9 6.04 -8.57 7.43
C GLY A 9 6.66 -7.22 7.00
N ASN A 10 6.48 -6.86 5.73
CA ASN A 10 7.09 -5.65 5.14
C ASN A 10 6.77 -4.36 5.89
N ILE A 11 5.58 -4.24 6.48
CA ILE A 11 5.15 -3.08 7.26
C ILE A 11 5.46 -3.25 8.73
N GLY A 12 5.10 -4.38 9.32
CA GLY A 12 5.22 -4.57 10.77
C GLY A 12 6.64 -4.62 11.29
N LEU A 13 7.60 -5.12 10.50
CA LEU A 13 9.02 -5.13 10.87
C LEU A 13 9.57 -3.71 11.10
N PRO A 14 9.48 -2.75 10.15
CA PRO A 14 9.92 -1.37 10.43
C PRO A 14 9.09 -0.70 11.53
N VAL A 15 7.80 -1.02 11.67
CA VAL A 15 6.96 -0.47 12.74
C VAL A 15 7.42 -0.94 14.11
N VAL A 16 7.62 -2.26 14.31
CA VAL A 16 8.10 -2.78 15.62
C VAL A 16 9.49 -2.24 15.98
N GLN A 17 10.37 -2.04 14.98
CA GLN A 17 11.68 -1.43 15.19
C GLN A 17 11.56 0.04 15.63
N HIS A 18 10.61 0.78 15.08
CA HIS A 18 10.40 2.17 15.48
C HIS A 18 9.74 2.27 16.86
N VAL A 19 8.71 1.49 17.12
CA VAL A 19 7.99 1.43 18.41
C VAL A 19 8.92 1.04 19.55
N SER A 20 9.77 0.03 19.37
CA SER A 20 10.69 -0.46 20.41
C SER A 20 11.75 0.56 20.85
N LYS A 21 12.07 1.56 20.03
CA LYS A 21 12.97 2.66 20.39
C LYS A 21 12.35 3.61 21.41
N VAL A 22 11.02 3.70 21.45
CA VAL A 22 10.26 4.62 22.30
C VAL A 22 9.64 3.88 23.49
N TYR A 23 9.02 2.74 23.23
CA TYR A 23 8.37 1.91 24.24
C TYR A 23 9.23 0.68 24.57
N ARG A 24 9.87 0.69 25.75
CA ARG A 24 10.80 -0.39 26.17
C ARG A 24 10.12 -1.75 26.28
N GLN A 25 8.82 -1.78 26.57
CA GLN A 25 8.02 -3.00 26.68
C GLN A 25 7.23 -3.20 25.36
N THR A 26 7.97 -3.43 24.27
CA THR A 26 7.41 -3.72 22.96
C THR A 26 7.65 -5.17 22.59
N GLN A 27 6.60 -5.88 22.17
CA GLN A 27 6.69 -7.21 21.59
C GLN A 27 6.24 -7.18 20.13
N GLY A 28 6.97 -7.89 19.27
CA GLY A 28 6.48 -8.28 17.95
C GLY A 28 5.77 -9.63 18.02
N TYR A 29 4.64 -9.75 17.35
CA TYR A 29 3.90 -11.01 17.22
C TYR A 29 3.68 -11.37 15.76
N ASP A 30 3.98 -12.58 15.38
CA ASP A 30 3.65 -13.15 14.06
C ASP A 30 3.46 -14.66 14.19
N ILE A 31 2.58 -15.23 13.34
CA ILE A 31 2.41 -16.68 13.22
C ILE A 31 3.61 -17.36 12.55
N SER A 32 4.42 -16.61 11.80
CA SER A 32 5.63 -17.07 11.11
C SER A 32 6.83 -17.01 12.05
N LEU A 33 7.40 -18.17 12.37
CA LEU A 33 8.65 -18.26 13.15
C LEU A 33 9.82 -17.55 12.44
N GLU A 34 9.82 -17.52 11.10
CA GLU A 34 10.84 -16.81 10.32
C GLU A 34 10.76 -15.30 10.56
N ALA A 35 9.56 -14.71 10.49
CA ALA A 35 9.32 -13.30 10.76
C ALA A 35 9.70 -12.93 12.21
N VAL A 36 9.32 -13.77 13.18
CA VAL A 36 9.73 -13.62 14.60
C VAL A 36 11.24 -13.62 14.73
N ASN A 37 11.94 -14.57 14.11
CA ASN A 37 13.40 -14.67 14.19
C ASN A 37 14.10 -13.47 13.52
N ALA A 38 13.53 -12.91 12.45
CA ALA A 38 14.06 -11.71 11.82
C ALA A 38 14.03 -10.49 12.76
N VAL A 39 12.98 -10.36 13.57
CA VAL A 39 12.84 -9.30 14.59
C VAL A 39 13.78 -9.55 15.76
N LYS A 40 13.87 -10.79 16.26
CA LYS A 40 14.81 -11.17 17.36
C LYS A 40 16.27 -10.90 17.01
N LYS A 41 16.69 -11.12 15.77
CA LYS A 41 18.05 -10.79 15.28
C LYS A 41 18.37 -9.29 15.36
N LYS A 42 17.36 -8.43 15.50
CA LYS A 42 17.52 -6.98 15.70
C LYS A 42 17.50 -6.58 17.19
N GLY A 43 17.50 -7.54 18.10
CA GLY A 43 17.48 -7.32 19.54
C GLY A 43 16.11 -6.90 20.10
N ILE A 44 15.04 -7.14 19.36
CA ILE A 44 13.67 -6.78 19.78
C ILE A 44 12.95 -8.06 20.20
N ASP A 45 12.18 -7.98 21.31
CA ASP A 45 11.33 -9.10 21.73
C ASP A 45 10.26 -9.42 20.69
N ALA A 46 10.16 -10.68 20.34
CA ALA A 46 9.15 -11.17 19.41
C ALA A 46 8.78 -12.63 19.69
N SER A 47 7.55 -13.02 19.44
CA SER A 47 7.05 -14.37 19.70
C SER A 47 5.96 -14.78 18.72
N THR A 48 5.75 -16.09 18.58
CA THR A 48 4.55 -16.68 18.00
C THR A 48 3.40 -16.82 19.01
N GLU A 49 3.64 -16.43 20.26
CA GLU A 49 2.63 -16.33 21.32
C GLU A 49 2.36 -14.86 21.61
N LEU A 50 1.09 -14.47 21.57
CA LEU A 50 0.66 -13.11 21.78
C LEU A 50 0.69 -12.75 23.27
N ALA A 51 1.40 -11.67 23.63
CA ALA A 51 1.40 -11.14 24.99
C ALA A 51 0.26 -10.14 25.25
N CYS A 52 -0.10 -9.98 26.53
CA CYS A 52 -1.01 -8.94 26.96
C CYS A 52 -0.37 -7.56 26.81
N ALA A 53 -1.05 -6.63 26.13
CA ALA A 53 -0.57 -5.28 25.88
C ALA A 53 -1.68 -4.23 26.11
N ASP A 54 -1.24 -2.98 26.34
CA ASP A 54 -2.14 -1.83 26.46
C ASP A 54 -2.56 -1.32 25.06
N ILE A 55 -1.67 -1.50 24.06
CA ILE A 55 -1.88 -1.12 22.67
C ILE A 55 -1.47 -2.27 21.77
N TYR A 56 -2.35 -2.64 20.85
CA TYR A 56 -2.05 -3.54 19.74
C TYR A 56 -2.05 -2.78 18.42
N VAL A 57 -0.94 -2.82 17.71
CA VAL A 57 -0.79 -2.29 16.34
C VAL A 57 -0.92 -3.44 15.37
N ILE A 58 -2.01 -3.49 14.62
CA ILE A 58 -2.29 -4.57 13.67
C ILE A 58 -1.80 -4.17 12.28
N ALA A 59 -0.74 -4.86 11.80
CA ALA A 59 -0.07 -4.63 10.52
C ALA A 59 0.02 -5.93 9.69
N VAL A 60 -1.03 -6.75 9.73
CA VAL A 60 -1.13 -7.99 8.96
C VAL A 60 -1.62 -7.76 7.54
N ASN A 61 -1.35 -8.71 6.65
CA ASN A 61 -1.82 -8.65 5.28
C ASN A 61 -3.34 -8.78 5.20
N THR A 62 -3.92 -8.03 4.27
CA THR A 62 -5.30 -8.16 3.83
C THR A 62 -5.31 -8.50 2.34
N TRP A 63 -6.30 -9.26 1.90
CA TRP A 63 -6.33 -9.82 0.56
C TRP A 63 -7.65 -9.51 -0.15
N HIS A 64 -7.62 -9.56 -1.48
CA HIS A 64 -8.82 -9.75 -2.29
C HIS A 64 -8.70 -11.11 -2.95
N ARG A 65 -9.53 -12.06 -2.56
CA ARG A 65 -9.48 -13.46 -2.99
C ARG A 65 -10.87 -13.98 -3.30
N ASN A 66 -10.98 -14.84 -4.33
CA ASN A 66 -12.25 -15.46 -4.71
C ASN A 66 -13.39 -14.45 -4.95
N GLY A 67 -13.06 -13.23 -5.38
CA GLY A 67 -14.04 -12.18 -5.67
C GLY A 67 -14.55 -11.41 -4.45
N TYR A 68 -13.86 -11.45 -3.31
CA TYR A 68 -14.22 -10.68 -2.12
C TYR A 68 -13.00 -10.21 -1.30
N SER A 69 -13.21 -9.19 -0.49
CA SER A 69 -12.21 -8.65 0.43
C SER A 69 -12.07 -9.54 1.66
N ASP A 70 -10.91 -10.18 1.81
CA ASP A 70 -10.60 -11.06 2.93
C ASP A 70 -9.95 -10.29 4.09
N MET A 71 -10.70 -10.10 5.17
CA MET A 71 -10.28 -9.44 6.42
C MET A 71 -10.12 -10.42 7.59
N SER A 72 -10.07 -11.72 7.33
CA SER A 72 -10.03 -12.76 8.37
C SER A 72 -8.83 -12.61 9.31
N ALA A 73 -7.64 -12.30 8.79
CA ALA A 73 -6.46 -12.09 9.62
C ALA A 73 -6.61 -10.88 10.56
N ILE A 74 -7.28 -9.81 10.12
CA ILE A 74 -7.59 -8.64 10.95
C ILE A 74 -8.53 -9.03 12.09
N GLU A 75 -9.57 -9.78 11.78
CA GLU A 75 -10.53 -10.26 12.77
C GLU A 75 -9.88 -11.17 13.79
N ASP A 76 -9.06 -12.14 13.36
CA ASP A 76 -8.36 -13.06 14.24
C ASP A 76 -7.39 -12.33 15.19
N CYS A 77 -6.62 -11.36 14.68
CA CYS A 77 -5.75 -10.52 15.51
C CYS A 77 -6.56 -9.72 16.53
N THR A 78 -7.65 -9.08 16.11
CA THR A 78 -8.51 -8.29 16.99
C THR A 78 -9.12 -9.15 18.10
N LYS A 79 -9.65 -10.33 17.74
CA LYS A 79 -10.21 -11.30 18.69
C LYS A 79 -9.19 -11.75 19.74
N GLN A 80 -7.98 -12.09 19.32
CA GLN A 80 -6.92 -12.53 20.23
C GLN A 80 -6.48 -11.40 21.17
N ALA A 81 -6.28 -10.19 20.64
CA ALA A 81 -5.90 -9.01 21.41
C ALA A 81 -6.93 -8.68 22.51
N LEU A 82 -8.21 -8.58 22.14
CA LEU A 82 -9.28 -8.24 23.07
C LEU A 82 -9.62 -9.38 24.06
N LYS A 83 -9.28 -10.63 23.73
CA LYS A 83 -9.34 -11.74 24.71
C LYS A 83 -8.32 -11.59 25.84
N LEU A 84 -7.11 -11.05 25.53
CA LEU A 84 -6.06 -10.83 26.54
C LEU A 84 -6.26 -9.53 27.30
N ASN A 85 -6.69 -8.46 26.64
CA ASN A 85 -6.99 -7.17 27.27
C ASN A 85 -8.20 -6.52 26.57
N PRO A 86 -9.42 -6.63 27.15
CA PRO A 86 -10.63 -6.02 26.57
C PRO A 86 -10.58 -4.48 26.46
N ASP A 87 -9.76 -3.83 27.30
CA ASP A 87 -9.64 -2.36 27.37
C ASP A 87 -8.48 -1.83 26.48
N ALA A 88 -7.75 -2.71 25.82
CA ALA A 88 -6.64 -2.31 24.96
C ALA A 88 -7.08 -1.40 23.80
N LEU A 89 -6.22 -0.46 23.43
CA LEU A 89 -6.37 0.28 22.20
C LEU A 89 -5.94 -0.59 21.01
N ILE A 90 -6.82 -0.79 20.06
CA ILE A 90 -6.53 -1.48 18.79
C ILE A 90 -6.27 -0.42 17.71
N CYS A 91 -5.04 -0.37 17.20
CA CYS A 91 -4.64 0.50 16.10
C CYS A 91 -4.47 -0.32 14.82
N PHE A 92 -5.35 -0.14 13.84
CA PHE A 92 -5.23 -0.80 12.55
C PHE A 92 -4.32 0.02 11.62
N GLU A 93 -3.15 -0.52 11.30
CA GLU A 93 -2.23 0.03 10.28
C GLU A 93 -2.35 -0.70 8.93
N SER A 94 -2.99 -1.86 8.92
CA SER A 94 -3.36 -2.58 7.69
C SER A 94 -4.38 -1.82 6.86
N THR A 95 -4.40 -2.09 5.55
CA THR A 95 -5.48 -1.63 4.66
C THR A 95 -6.77 -2.39 4.99
N LEU A 96 -7.84 -1.68 5.30
CA LEU A 96 -9.14 -2.24 5.63
C LEU A 96 -10.19 -1.94 4.55
N ALA A 97 -11.13 -2.86 4.36
CA ALA A 97 -12.37 -2.56 3.66
C ALA A 97 -13.23 -1.63 4.53
N LYS A 98 -13.99 -0.73 3.89
CA LYS A 98 -14.86 0.23 4.60
C LYS A 98 -15.79 -0.44 5.61
N GLY A 99 -15.78 0.07 6.84
CA GLY A 99 -16.63 -0.38 7.93
C GLY A 99 -16.11 -1.60 8.68
N THR A 100 -14.93 -2.12 8.35
CA THR A 100 -14.31 -3.27 9.03
C THR A 100 -14.06 -2.97 10.50
N ALA A 101 -13.40 -1.87 10.84
CA ALA A 101 -13.07 -1.54 12.23
C ALA A 101 -14.35 -1.35 13.09
N ARG A 102 -15.39 -0.70 12.55
CA ARG A 102 -16.67 -0.54 13.27
C ARG A 102 -17.37 -1.86 13.52
N LYS A 103 -17.45 -2.74 12.51
CA LYS A 103 -18.02 -4.09 12.67
C LYS A 103 -17.29 -4.90 13.74
N LEU A 104 -15.96 -4.79 13.81
CA LEU A 104 -15.16 -5.46 14.83
C LEU A 104 -15.40 -4.85 16.22
N ALA A 105 -15.52 -3.51 16.33
CA ALA A 105 -15.87 -2.84 17.57
C ALA A 105 -17.22 -3.32 18.12
N GLU A 106 -18.23 -3.39 17.28
CA GLU A 106 -19.57 -3.89 17.62
C GLU A 106 -19.52 -5.38 18.00
N LYS A 107 -18.87 -6.21 17.17
CA LYS A 107 -18.78 -7.66 17.37
C LYS A 107 -18.12 -8.05 18.70
N TYR A 108 -17.07 -7.34 19.08
CA TYR A 108 -16.29 -7.63 20.29
C TYR A 108 -16.58 -6.67 21.45
N ASN A 109 -17.59 -5.82 21.32
CA ASN A 109 -18.01 -4.82 22.32
C ASN A 109 -16.82 -3.98 22.84
N SER A 110 -15.95 -3.53 21.92
CA SER A 110 -14.80 -2.70 22.23
C SER A 110 -15.08 -1.24 21.89
N SER A 111 -14.71 -0.33 22.80
CA SER A 111 -14.79 1.12 22.58
C SER A 111 -13.46 1.76 22.12
N ASN A 112 -12.35 0.99 22.13
CA ASN A 112 -11.00 1.50 21.93
C ASN A 112 -10.41 1.06 20.59
N MET A 113 -10.91 1.63 19.48
CA MET A 113 -10.40 1.32 18.12
C MET A 113 -10.05 2.57 17.33
N ALA A 114 -8.93 2.51 16.61
CA ALA A 114 -8.47 3.55 15.69
C ALA A 114 -7.91 2.92 14.41
N VAL A 115 -8.07 3.63 13.29
CA VAL A 115 -7.54 3.26 11.97
C VAL A 115 -6.52 4.32 11.57
N CYS A 116 -5.27 3.90 11.35
CA CYS A 116 -4.16 4.77 10.96
C CYS A 116 -3.34 4.07 9.88
N PRO A 117 -3.82 3.99 8.63
CA PRO A 117 -3.22 3.17 7.58
C PRO A 117 -1.79 3.57 7.28
N HIS A 118 -0.94 2.58 7.02
CA HIS A 118 0.46 2.83 6.71
C HIS A 118 0.62 3.34 5.27
N ARG A 119 1.58 4.28 5.07
CA ARG A 119 1.91 4.86 3.76
C ARG A 119 3.33 4.53 3.30
N TRP A 120 4.01 3.63 3.99
CA TRP A 120 5.41 3.26 3.76
C TRP A 120 5.68 2.81 2.33
N TRP A 121 6.81 3.29 1.78
CA TRP A 121 7.29 2.94 0.46
C TRP A 121 8.76 2.50 0.53
N LYS A 122 9.00 1.23 0.26
CA LYS A 122 10.28 0.57 0.46
C LYS A 122 11.43 1.15 -0.37
N GLN A 123 11.14 1.61 -1.60
CA GLN A 123 12.15 2.10 -2.52
C GLN A 123 12.76 3.44 -2.06
N GLU A 124 12.02 4.23 -1.28
CA GLU A 124 12.45 5.51 -0.73
C GLU A 124 12.15 5.57 0.78
N GLU A 125 12.64 4.59 1.54
CA GLU A 125 12.33 4.46 2.98
C GLU A 125 12.82 5.67 3.80
N ASP A 126 13.92 6.29 3.42
CA ASP A 126 14.45 7.49 4.07
C ASP A 126 13.48 8.66 4.01
N LYS A 127 12.68 8.75 2.93
CA LYS A 127 11.68 9.80 2.70
C LYS A 127 10.26 9.38 3.08
N TYR A 128 9.92 8.12 2.81
CA TYR A 128 8.57 7.57 2.97
C TYR A 128 8.55 6.34 3.89
N GLY A 129 9.34 6.41 4.97
CA GLY A 129 9.43 5.36 6.00
C GLY A 129 8.27 5.39 7.01
N VAL A 130 8.57 4.97 8.24
CA VAL A 130 7.56 4.91 9.31
C VAL A 130 7.07 6.30 9.72
N ILE A 131 7.99 7.30 9.75
CA ILE A 131 7.69 8.67 10.16
C ILE A 131 7.24 9.46 8.93
N GLN A 132 5.95 9.53 8.70
CA GLN A 132 5.35 10.38 7.67
C GLN A 132 3.92 10.75 8.07
N LEU A 133 3.37 11.80 7.45
CA LEU A 133 1.98 12.21 7.72
C LEU A 133 1.01 11.07 7.41
N ARG A 134 0.23 10.66 8.42
CA ARG A 134 -0.79 9.63 8.30
C ARG A 134 -2.18 10.17 8.61
N VAL A 135 -3.20 9.49 8.10
CA VAL A 135 -4.60 9.76 8.43
C VAL A 135 -5.00 8.92 9.64
N LEU A 136 -5.69 9.53 10.61
CA LEU A 136 -6.23 8.86 11.79
C LEU A 136 -7.72 9.08 11.91
N GLY A 137 -8.49 8.00 11.87
CA GLY A 137 -9.89 7.93 12.28
C GLY A 137 -10.06 7.07 13.53
N ALA A 138 -10.95 7.43 14.42
CA ALA A 138 -11.18 6.67 15.64
C ALA A 138 -12.68 6.46 15.91
N LEU A 139 -13.00 5.48 16.74
CA LEU A 139 -14.39 5.11 17.05
C LEU A 139 -15.12 6.21 17.84
N ASN A 140 -14.39 6.87 18.74
CA ASN A 140 -14.88 7.93 19.60
C ASN A 140 -13.75 8.87 20.04
N GLN A 141 -14.06 9.93 20.78
CA GLN A 141 -13.08 10.92 21.23
C GLN A 141 -12.01 10.34 22.18
N GLU A 142 -12.36 9.37 23.02
CA GLU A 142 -11.42 8.74 23.94
C GLU A 142 -10.38 7.92 23.17
N SER A 143 -10.82 7.05 22.26
CA SER A 143 -9.92 6.27 21.41
C SER A 143 -9.08 7.16 20.49
N GLN A 144 -9.65 8.28 19.99
CA GLN A 144 -8.90 9.27 19.22
C GLN A 144 -7.78 9.89 20.05
N LYS A 145 -8.06 10.31 21.28
CA LYS A 145 -7.04 10.87 22.17
C LYS A 145 -5.93 9.87 22.46
N LYS A 146 -6.30 8.64 22.85
CA LYS A 146 -5.31 7.57 23.10
C LYS A 146 -4.42 7.29 21.89
N ALA A 147 -5.01 7.22 20.70
CA ALA A 147 -4.27 6.97 19.46
C ALA A 147 -3.37 8.17 19.09
N LEU A 148 -3.85 9.41 19.23
CA LEU A 148 -3.04 10.60 19.02
C LEU A 148 -1.85 10.66 19.98
N ASP A 149 -2.06 10.39 21.27
CA ASP A 149 -0.98 10.36 22.27
C ASP A 149 0.08 9.31 21.90
N PHE A 150 -0.36 8.13 21.44
CA PHE A 150 0.52 7.06 20.97
C PHE A 150 1.35 7.48 19.74
N TYR A 151 0.72 7.92 18.67
CA TYR A 151 1.42 8.27 17.42
C TYR A 151 2.28 9.53 17.57
N ASN A 152 1.83 10.53 18.33
CA ASN A 152 2.64 11.73 18.63
C ASN A 152 3.90 11.38 19.43
N THR A 153 3.80 10.45 20.41
CA THR A 153 4.96 9.96 21.17
C THR A 153 5.96 9.24 20.25
N LEU A 154 5.49 8.59 19.19
CA LEU A 154 6.33 7.98 18.15
C LEU A 154 6.89 9.03 17.15
N GLY A 155 6.54 10.30 17.26
CA GLY A 155 6.96 11.34 16.33
C GLY A 155 6.29 11.26 14.96
N ILE A 156 5.16 10.56 14.86
CA ILE A 156 4.42 10.38 13.60
C ILE A 156 3.39 11.51 13.46
N PRO A 157 3.50 12.41 12.47
CA PRO A 157 2.52 13.46 12.26
C PRO A 157 1.18 12.89 11.79
N ILE A 158 0.07 13.42 12.36
CA ILE A 158 -1.27 12.89 12.15
C ILE A 158 -2.22 13.96 11.60
N HIS A 159 -2.96 13.59 10.56
CA HIS A 159 -4.15 14.27 10.07
C HIS A 159 -5.39 13.52 10.58
N VAL A 160 -6.11 14.13 11.52
CA VAL A 160 -7.31 13.54 12.11
C VAL A 160 -8.49 13.69 11.17
N VAL A 161 -9.27 12.63 11.03
CA VAL A 161 -10.54 12.60 10.28
C VAL A 161 -11.70 12.24 11.20
N SER A 162 -12.93 12.53 10.78
CA SER A 162 -14.12 12.46 11.63
C SER A 162 -14.63 11.05 11.90
N SER A 163 -14.16 10.01 11.19
CA SER A 163 -14.62 8.63 11.39
C SER A 163 -13.59 7.59 10.97
N LEU A 164 -13.79 6.36 11.47
CA LEU A 164 -13.03 5.18 11.06
C LEU A 164 -13.13 4.96 9.54
N GLU A 165 -14.31 5.10 8.97
CA GLU A 165 -14.61 4.83 7.57
C GLU A 165 -13.87 5.80 6.63
N ILE A 166 -13.68 7.06 7.03
CA ILE A 166 -12.87 8.00 6.23
C ILE A 166 -11.41 7.56 6.23
N ALA A 167 -10.86 7.13 7.37
CA ALA A 167 -9.49 6.63 7.45
C ALA A 167 -9.30 5.34 6.63
N GLU A 168 -10.24 4.39 6.69
CA GLU A 168 -10.25 3.17 5.87
C GLU A 168 -10.28 3.51 4.37
N LEU A 169 -11.21 4.36 3.94
CA LEU A 169 -11.37 4.76 2.55
C LEU A 169 -10.18 5.58 2.04
N SER A 170 -9.55 6.41 2.86
CA SER A 170 -8.44 7.25 2.42
C SER A 170 -7.32 6.42 1.81
N LYS A 171 -6.95 5.29 2.44
CA LYS A 171 -5.92 4.38 1.94
C LYS A 171 -6.29 3.72 0.63
N LEU A 172 -7.52 3.24 0.51
CA LEU A 172 -8.03 2.63 -0.71
C LEU A 172 -8.07 3.64 -1.87
N VAL A 173 -8.54 4.86 -1.59
CA VAL A 173 -8.62 5.95 -2.59
C VAL A 173 -7.22 6.39 -3.02
N GLU A 174 -6.26 6.55 -2.11
CA GLU A 174 -4.87 6.90 -2.44
C GLU A 174 -4.25 5.89 -3.44
N ASN A 175 -4.37 4.61 -3.15
CA ASN A 175 -3.81 3.56 -3.99
C ASN A 175 -4.59 3.43 -5.31
N THR A 176 -5.91 3.56 -5.29
CA THR A 176 -6.75 3.55 -6.50
C THR A 176 -6.47 4.75 -7.40
N TYR A 177 -6.26 5.95 -6.83
CA TYR A 177 -5.86 7.12 -7.60
C TYR A 177 -4.52 6.89 -8.34
N TYR A 178 -3.56 6.24 -7.66
CA TYR A 178 -2.30 5.90 -8.30
C TYR A 178 -2.46 4.84 -9.39
N TYR A 179 -3.33 3.84 -9.17
CA TYR A 179 -3.71 2.86 -10.19
C TYR A 179 -4.27 3.53 -11.44
N LEU A 180 -5.22 4.47 -11.28
CA LEU A 180 -5.84 5.21 -12.39
C LEU A 180 -4.82 6.01 -13.20
N ARG A 181 -3.84 6.63 -12.54
CA ARG A 181 -2.77 7.38 -13.22
C ARG A 181 -1.93 6.48 -14.13
N ILE A 182 -1.61 5.27 -13.67
CA ILE A 182 -0.84 4.30 -14.46
C ILE A 182 -1.70 3.76 -15.61
N ALA A 183 -2.94 3.36 -15.34
CA ALA A 183 -3.85 2.87 -16.37
C ALA A 183 -4.05 3.91 -17.49
N TYR A 184 -4.16 5.19 -17.16
CA TYR A 184 -4.23 6.26 -18.16
C TYR A 184 -2.95 6.37 -19.00
N ALA A 185 -1.77 6.23 -18.38
CA ALA A 185 -0.51 6.21 -19.11
C ALA A 185 -0.39 4.99 -20.04
N GLU A 186 -0.91 3.83 -19.62
CA GLU A 186 -0.97 2.62 -20.45
C GLU A 186 -1.85 2.79 -21.68
N ASP A 187 -3.04 3.37 -21.54
CA ASP A 187 -3.93 3.71 -22.68
C ASP A 187 -3.21 4.64 -23.66
N LEU A 188 -2.54 5.69 -23.16
CA LEU A 188 -1.81 6.63 -24.01
C LEU A 188 -0.60 5.99 -24.70
N LYS A 189 0.08 5.06 -24.06
CA LYS A 189 1.18 4.32 -24.68
C LYS A 189 0.68 3.48 -25.84
N LEU A 190 -0.46 2.78 -25.70
CA LEU A 190 -1.09 2.05 -26.80
C LEU A 190 -1.52 2.98 -27.95
N LEU A 191 -2.08 4.15 -27.62
CA LEU A 191 -2.41 5.17 -28.62
C LEU A 191 -1.17 5.64 -29.38
N CYS A 192 -0.05 5.87 -28.68
CA CYS A 192 1.20 6.28 -29.30
C CYS A 192 1.75 5.20 -30.24
N GLU A 193 1.73 3.94 -29.83
CA GLU A 193 2.16 2.79 -30.64
C GLU A 193 1.31 2.69 -31.93
N ASP A 194 -0.03 2.77 -31.82
CA ASP A 194 -0.95 2.70 -32.95
C ASP A 194 -0.75 3.88 -33.95
N ASN A 195 -0.27 5.03 -33.45
CA ASN A 195 -0.03 6.24 -34.27
C ASN A 195 1.45 6.47 -34.63
N ARG A 196 2.36 5.58 -34.23
CA ARG A 196 3.81 5.67 -34.47
C ARG A 196 4.44 6.97 -33.92
N VAL A 197 4.03 7.39 -32.72
CA VAL A 197 4.62 8.51 -31.99
C VAL A 197 5.28 8.00 -30.72
N SER A 198 6.33 8.69 -30.26
CA SER A 198 7.02 8.33 -29.01
C SER A 198 6.14 8.67 -27.80
N PHE A 199 5.83 7.67 -26.98
CA PHE A 199 5.14 7.88 -25.72
C PHE A 199 6.00 8.67 -24.73
N GLU A 200 7.31 8.40 -24.69
CA GLU A 200 8.27 9.05 -23.82
C GLU A 200 8.32 10.55 -24.11
N GLU A 201 8.45 10.92 -25.39
CA GLU A 201 8.46 12.33 -25.83
C GLU A 201 7.11 13.02 -25.51
N LEU A 202 5.99 12.35 -25.77
CA LEU A 202 4.67 12.87 -25.41
C LEU A 202 4.56 13.10 -23.90
N ARG A 203 4.99 12.13 -23.09
CA ARG A 203 4.97 12.20 -21.63
C ARG A 203 5.82 13.36 -21.13
N GLU A 204 7.03 13.53 -21.66
CA GLU A 204 7.90 14.66 -21.31
C GLU A 204 7.23 15.98 -21.66
N ALA A 205 6.66 16.11 -22.88
CA ALA A 205 5.99 17.31 -23.33
C ALA A 205 4.81 17.70 -22.42
N VAL A 206 3.92 16.76 -22.07
CA VAL A 206 2.76 17.08 -21.22
C VAL A 206 3.17 17.37 -19.77
N ASN A 207 4.24 16.78 -19.26
CA ASN A 207 4.77 17.03 -17.93
C ASN A 207 5.46 18.40 -17.79
N THR A 208 5.67 19.14 -18.87
CA THR A 208 6.10 20.55 -18.80
C THR A 208 5.01 21.46 -18.23
N LYS A 209 3.75 21.01 -18.25
CA LYS A 209 2.65 21.79 -17.68
C LYS A 209 2.65 21.66 -16.16
N TRP A 210 2.64 22.77 -15.44
CA TRP A 210 2.80 22.87 -13.99
C TRP A 210 1.86 22.00 -13.14
N ASN A 211 0.69 21.62 -13.64
CA ASN A 211 -0.29 20.81 -12.92
C ASN A 211 -0.52 19.44 -13.55
N VAL A 212 0.40 18.96 -14.38
CA VAL A 212 0.38 17.61 -14.98
C VAL A 212 1.57 16.83 -14.45
N ASP A 213 1.31 15.61 -13.97
CA ASP A 213 2.31 14.64 -13.55
C ASP A 213 1.85 13.26 -14.07
N MET A 214 2.16 13.01 -15.35
CA MET A 214 1.81 11.78 -16.03
C MET A 214 2.74 10.64 -15.60
N ALA A 215 2.15 9.54 -15.15
CA ALA A 215 2.88 8.35 -14.77
C ALA A 215 3.59 7.69 -15.96
N GLU A 216 4.49 6.76 -15.66
CA GLU A 216 5.08 5.86 -16.66
C GLU A 216 4.13 4.68 -16.92
N ALA A 217 4.01 4.30 -18.19
CA ALA A 217 3.48 3.01 -18.57
C ALA A 217 4.65 2.02 -18.62
N ARG A 218 4.66 1.07 -17.68
CA ARG A 218 5.71 0.04 -17.56
C ARG A 218 5.21 -1.29 -18.13
N ASP A 219 5.45 -2.39 -17.41
CA ASP A 219 5.02 -3.74 -17.80
C ASP A 219 3.64 -4.10 -17.23
N GLY A 220 2.76 -3.11 -17.12
CA GLY A 220 1.48 -3.21 -16.45
C GLY A 220 1.52 -2.80 -14.97
N ILE A 221 0.34 -2.71 -14.34
CA ILE A 221 0.22 -2.28 -12.93
C ILE A 221 0.54 -3.44 -12.00
N GLY A 222 1.81 -3.53 -11.61
CA GLY A 222 2.35 -4.62 -10.79
C GLY A 222 2.23 -4.39 -9.29
N GLY A 223 2.84 -5.33 -8.55
CA GLY A 223 2.84 -5.35 -7.10
C GLY A 223 1.54 -5.91 -6.51
N GLU A 224 1.48 -5.92 -5.18
CA GLU A 224 0.36 -6.50 -4.44
C GLU A 224 -0.70 -5.44 -4.10
N CYS A 225 -0.26 -4.23 -3.74
CA CYS A 225 -1.14 -3.22 -3.15
C CYS A 225 -2.13 -2.63 -4.15
N LEU A 226 -1.67 -2.14 -5.31
CA LEU A 226 -2.53 -1.41 -6.24
C LEU A 226 -3.65 -2.30 -6.82
N PRO A 227 -3.35 -3.52 -7.36
CA PRO A 227 -4.39 -4.41 -7.89
C PRO A 227 -5.38 -4.88 -6.82
N LYS A 228 -4.93 -5.08 -5.58
CA LYS A 228 -5.78 -5.51 -4.47
C LYS A 228 -6.70 -4.38 -4.00
N ASP A 229 -6.15 -3.18 -3.78
CA ASP A 229 -6.89 -2.10 -3.13
C ASP A 229 -7.99 -1.52 -4.03
N ILE A 230 -7.79 -1.50 -5.37
CA ILE A 230 -8.87 -1.13 -6.31
C ILE A 230 -10.04 -2.13 -6.24
N GLN A 231 -9.76 -3.43 -6.08
CA GLN A 231 -10.83 -4.44 -5.93
C GLN A 231 -11.57 -4.29 -4.59
N ILE A 232 -10.85 -4.06 -3.49
CA ILE A 232 -11.46 -3.80 -2.18
C ILE A 232 -12.36 -2.55 -2.23
N LEU A 233 -11.95 -1.51 -2.97
CA LEU A 233 -12.78 -0.31 -3.13
C LEU A 233 -14.03 -0.60 -3.96
N ILE A 234 -13.94 -1.40 -5.02
CA ILE A 234 -15.08 -1.84 -5.84
C ILE A 234 -16.04 -2.68 -5.01
N ASP A 235 -15.57 -3.57 -4.13
CA ASP A 235 -16.43 -4.34 -3.21
C ASP A 235 -17.27 -3.41 -2.31
N THR A 236 -16.72 -2.26 -1.96
CA THR A 236 -17.43 -1.24 -1.15
C THR A 236 -18.55 -0.57 -1.94
N TYR A 237 -18.34 -0.29 -3.22
CA TYR A 237 -19.31 0.32 -4.13
C TYR A 237 -19.11 -0.19 -5.56
N PRO A 238 -19.83 -1.25 -5.95
CA PRO A 238 -19.61 -1.92 -7.24
C PRO A 238 -19.88 -1.07 -8.47
N ASN A 239 -20.73 -0.04 -8.37
CA ASN A 239 -21.06 0.83 -9.49
C ASN A 239 -20.06 1.98 -9.67
N MET A 240 -18.80 1.64 -10.00
CA MET A 240 -17.71 2.59 -10.28
C MET A 240 -17.13 2.36 -11.69
N PRO A 241 -17.79 2.87 -12.76
CA PRO A 241 -17.39 2.59 -14.16
C PRO A 241 -15.93 2.94 -14.46
N LEU A 242 -15.42 4.02 -13.88
CA LEU A 242 -14.03 4.46 -14.05
C LEU A 242 -13.02 3.40 -13.56
N LEU A 243 -13.29 2.78 -12.43
CA LEU A 243 -12.39 1.77 -11.87
C LEU A 243 -12.43 0.47 -12.68
N HIS A 244 -13.61 0.04 -13.11
CA HIS A 244 -13.76 -1.10 -14.01
C HIS A 244 -13.06 -0.85 -15.34
N GLY A 245 -13.18 0.37 -15.88
CA GLY A 245 -12.46 0.81 -17.08
C GLY A 245 -10.95 0.70 -16.91
N ALA A 246 -10.41 1.22 -15.83
CA ALA A 246 -8.96 1.16 -15.54
C ALA A 246 -8.42 -0.28 -15.41
N ILE A 247 -9.17 -1.17 -14.76
CA ILE A 247 -8.80 -2.60 -14.69
C ILE A 247 -8.82 -3.24 -16.09
N SER A 248 -9.80 -2.88 -16.92
CA SER A 248 -9.87 -3.37 -18.31
C SER A 248 -8.69 -2.86 -19.14
N THR A 249 -8.30 -1.60 -18.95
CA THR A 249 -7.13 -0.99 -19.60
C THR A 249 -5.85 -1.73 -19.28
N ASP A 250 -5.51 -1.92 -18.00
CA ASP A 250 -4.30 -2.67 -17.58
C ASP A 250 -4.30 -4.09 -18.16
N LYS A 251 -5.45 -4.78 -18.10
CA LYS A 251 -5.58 -6.11 -18.69
C LYS A 251 -5.32 -6.13 -20.20
N ASN A 252 -5.87 -5.17 -20.94
CA ASN A 252 -5.65 -5.02 -22.38
C ASN A 252 -4.19 -4.68 -22.69
N TYR A 253 -3.60 -3.74 -21.96
CA TYR A 253 -2.20 -3.35 -22.09
C TYR A 253 -1.27 -4.54 -21.90
N ARG A 254 -1.41 -5.29 -20.79
CA ARG A 254 -0.62 -6.51 -20.53
C ARG A 254 -0.75 -7.56 -21.62
N ALA A 255 -1.95 -7.76 -22.18
CA ALA A 255 -2.15 -8.69 -23.27
C ALA A 255 -1.38 -8.27 -24.52
N LYS A 256 -1.38 -6.97 -24.86
CA LYS A 256 -0.65 -6.45 -26.03
C LYS A 256 0.87 -6.56 -25.85
N ILE A 257 1.44 -6.16 -24.72
CA ILE A 257 2.90 -6.26 -24.47
C ILE A 257 3.39 -7.70 -24.40
N ALA A 258 2.58 -8.63 -23.89
CA ALA A 258 2.94 -10.06 -23.85
C ALA A 258 3.04 -10.68 -25.27
N HIS A 259 2.28 -10.16 -26.24
CA HIS A 259 2.35 -10.59 -27.63
C HIS A 259 3.45 -9.89 -28.44
N ASN A 260 3.99 -8.78 -27.95
CA ASN A 260 5.07 -8.04 -28.58
C ASN A 260 6.20 -7.72 -27.58
N PRO A 261 6.91 -8.73 -27.05
CA PRO A 261 7.95 -8.55 -26.02
C PRO A 261 9.18 -7.77 -26.48
N PHE A 262 9.30 -7.52 -27.78
CA PHE A 262 10.31 -6.70 -28.41
C PHE A 262 9.64 -5.57 -29.20
N GLY A 263 8.98 -4.63 -28.49
CA GLY A 263 8.47 -3.42 -29.12
C GLY A 263 9.53 -2.86 -30.08
N SER A 264 9.16 -2.66 -31.35
CA SER A 264 10.05 -2.18 -32.40
C SER A 264 10.89 -1.01 -31.90
N LYS A 265 12.22 -1.18 -31.86
CA LYS A 265 13.13 -0.05 -31.67
C LYS A 265 12.73 1.04 -32.67
N PRO A 266 12.62 2.32 -32.27
CA PRO A 266 12.30 3.38 -33.20
C PRO A 266 13.26 3.34 -34.39
N GLU A 267 12.75 3.46 -35.60
CA GLU A 267 13.49 3.39 -36.88
C GLU A 267 14.70 4.34 -36.95
N THR A 268 14.79 5.33 -36.07
CA THR A 268 15.96 6.23 -35.93
C THR A 268 17.28 5.51 -35.58
N GLN A 269 17.24 4.35 -34.92
CA GLN A 269 18.44 3.58 -34.63
C GLN A 269 18.85 2.65 -35.78
N GLN A 270 17.92 2.30 -36.69
CA GLN A 270 18.27 1.48 -37.88
C GLN A 270 18.99 2.29 -38.96
N ILE A 271 18.76 3.62 -39.03
CA ILE A 271 19.43 4.50 -39.99
C ILE A 271 20.94 4.70 -39.61
N GLU A 272 21.25 4.75 -38.32
CA GLU A 272 22.65 4.89 -37.87
C GLU A 272 23.44 3.57 -37.99
N GLU A 273 22.84 2.41 -37.80
CA GLU A 273 23.49 1.11 -37.99
C GLU A 273 23.73 0.79 -39.48
N ASN A 274 22.84 1.20 -40.38
CA ASN A 274 23.02 1.04 -41.82
C ASN A 274 24.02 2.01 -42.43
N ASN A 275 24.15 3.22 -41.87
CA ASN A 275 25.18 4.17 -42.31
C ASN A 275 26.60 3.80 -41.85
N ASN A 276 26.73 3.10 -40.69
CA ASN A 276 28.02 2.62 -40.19
C ASN A 276 28.54 1.34 -40.88
N SER A 277 27.63 0.54 -41.46
CA SER A 277 28.03 -0.65 -42.23
C SER A 277 28.46 -0.33 -43.66
N ASN A 278 27.98 0.76 -44.27
CA ASN A 278 28.36 1.19 -45.61
C ASN A 278 29.69 1.98 -45.68
N ASN A 279 30.17 2.51 -44.52
CA ASN A 279 31.46 3.23 -44.47
C ASN A 279 32.69 2.32 -44.21
N LYS A 280 32.49 1.00 -44.06
CA LYS A 280 33.61 0.04 -43.86
C LYS A 280 34.03 -0.73 -45.14
N SER A 281 33.37 -0.48 -46.28
CA SER A 281 33.65 -1.21 -47.54
C SER A 281 34.43 -0.41 -48.64
N HIS A 282 34.91 0.80 -48.33
CA HIS A 282 35.77 1.53 -49.27
C HIS A 282 37.00 2.03 -48.53
N GLY A 283 38.02 1.17 -48.42
CA GLY A 283 39.35 1.45 -47.89
C GLY A 283 40.30 0.28 -48.11
N THR A 284 40.68 0.07 -49.35
CA THR A 284 41.94 -0.57 -49.75
C THR A 284 42.62 0.29 -50.79
#